data_a66809dc4ad55d9ea7e57f16c55767d0
#
_entry.id   a66809dc4ad55d9ea7e57f16c55767d0
#
_cell.length_a   1.000
_cell.length_b   1.000
_cell.length_c   1.000
_cell.angle_alpha   90.00
_cell.angle_beta   90.00
_cell.angle_gamma   90.00
#
_symmetry.space_group_name_H-M   'P 1'
#
loop_
_entity.id
_entity.type
_entity.pdbx_description
1 polymer ?
#
loop_
_entity_poly.entity_id
_entity_poly.type
_entity_poly.pdbx_seq_one_letter_code
_entity_poly.pdbx_strand_id
1 'polypeptide(L)'
;MTIKVKRVYEHPEAADGTRVLVDRLWPRGLTKDKARVDLWLKEIAPSAELRKWFAHDPAKWTEFKQRYRAELKDKTEQVGELRAVAKKGPVTLLYGAKDEEHNQAVVLLEELRRRL
;
A
#
# COMPACT_ATOMS: atom_id res chain seq x y z
N MET A 1 -16.23 -2.65 -4.71
CA MET A 1 -15.14 -2.90 -3.76
C MET A 1 -14.96 -1.71 -2.83
N THR A 2 -14.80 -1.96 -1.56
CA THR A 2 -14.52 -0.92 -0.58
C THR A 2 -13.04 -1.00 -0.20
N ILE A 3 -12.25 -0.08 -0.72
CA ILE A 3 -10.81 -0.03 -0.47
C ILE A 3 -10.46 1.36 0.03
N LYS A 4 -9.72 1.43 1.12
CA LYS A 4 -9.24 2.69 1.65
C LYS A 4 -7.78 2.58 2.04
N VAL A 5 -7.14 3.71 2.28
CA VAL A 5 -5.76 3.77 2.74
C VAL A 5 -5.71 4.38 4.12
N LYS A 6 -4.73 3.96 4.93
CA LYS A 6 -4.61 4.41 6.30
C LYS A 6 -3.17 4.26 6.76
N ARG A 7 -2.65 5.21 7.53
CA ARG A 7 -1.34 5.01 8.13
C ARG A 7 -1.42 3.87 9.13
N VAL A 8 -0.42 3.00 9.11
CA VAL A 8 -0.39 1.83 10.00
C VAL A 8 -0.34 2.24 11.47
N TYR A 9 0.09 3.48 11.75
CA TYR A 9 0.18 4.02 13.11
C TYR A 9 -1.16 4.51 13.66
N GLU A 10 -2.17 4.65 12.82
CA GLU A 10 -3.50 5.03 13.27
C GLU A 10 -4.19 3.83 13.94
N HIS A 11 -5.08 4.14 14.86
CA HIS A 11 -5.76 3.11 15.65
C HIS A 11 -6.57 2.14 14.77
N PRO A 12 -6.40 0.82 14.94
CA PRO A 12 -7.20 -0.15 14.20
C PRO A 12 -8.68 -0.04 14.54
N GLU A 13 -9.52 -0.18 13.52
CA GLU A 13 -10.97 -0.11 13.66
C GLU A 13 -11.65 -1.29 12.97
N ALA A 14 -12.81 -1.69 13.46
CA ALA A 14 -13.57 -2.79 12.84
C ALA A 14 -13.93 -2.49 11.38
N ALA A 15 -14.20 -1.22 11.08
CA ALA A 15 -14.55 -0.79 9.73
C ALA A 15 -13.38 -0.91 8.73
N ASP A 16 -12.16 -1.14 9.21
CA ASP A 16 -10.99 -1.31 8.33
C ASP A 16 -11.11 -2.58 7.47
N GLY A 17 -11.87 -3.55 7.90
CA GLY A 17 -11.94 -4.84 7.22
C GLY A 17 -10.59 -5.55 7.27
N THR A 18 -10.19 -6.15 6.14
CA THR A 18 -8.88 -6.80 6.05
C THR A 18 -7.78 -5.73 5.97
N ARG A 19 -6.84 -5.78 6.91
CA ARG A 19 -5.76 -4.80 7.00
C ARG A 19 -4.52 -5.37 6.32
N VAL A 20 -4.13 -4.73 5.21
CA VAL A 20 -3.03 -5.20 4.35
C VAL A 20 -1.89 -4.20 4.38
N LEU A 21 -0.74 -4.60 4.90
CA LEU A 21 0.45 -3.75 4.89
C LEU A 21 1.14 -3.86 3.52
N VAL A 22 1.36 -2.72 2.88
CA VAL A 22 1.96 -2.66 1.53
C VAL A 22 3.34 -2.00 1.51
N ASP A 23 3.98 -1.91 2.67
CA ASP A 23 5.37 -1.46 2.79
C ASP A 23 6.32 -2.65 2.69
N ARG A 24 7.55 -2.39 2.23
CA ARG A 24 8.60 -3.41 2.16
C ARG A 24 9.09 -3.81 3.55
N LEU A 25 9.17 -2.84 4.46
CA LEU A 25 9.70 -3.04 5.81
C LEU A 25 8.59 -2.97 6.85
N TRP A 26 8.77 -3.71 7.94
CA TRP A 26 7.84 -3.65 9.07
C TRP A 26 7.87 -2.25 9.71
N PRO A 27 6.72 -1.69 10.11
CA PRO A 27 6.67 -0.35 10.71
C PRO A 27 7.48 -0.27 12.00
N ARG A 28 8.34 0.72 12.08
CA ARG A 28 9.20 0.91 13.23
C ARG A 28 8.36 1.22 14.47
N GLY A 29 8.67 0.53 15.56
CA GLY A 29 8.03 0.79 16.84
C GLY A 29 6.65 0.13 17.05
N LEU A 30 6.16 -0.62 16.08
CA LEU A 30 4.87 -1.30 16.22
C LEU A 30 5.05 -2.81 16.42
N THR A 31 4.35 -3.35 17.43
CA THR A 31 4.25 -4.79 17.62
C THR A 31 3.15 -5.33 16.69
N LYS A 32 3.17 -6.64 16.46
CA LYS A 32 2.13 -7.30 15.67
C LYS A 32 0.74 -7.07 16.27
N ASP A 33 0.64 -7.14 17.58
CA ASP A 33 -0.63 -6.94 18.29
C ASP A 33 -1.19 -5.54 18.08
N LYS A 34 -0.34 -4.52 18.10
CA LYS A 34 -0.79 -3.13 17.92
C LYS A 34 -1.07 -2.78 16.47
N ALA A 35 -0.28 -3.32 15.55
CA ALA A 35 -0.45 -3.02 14.13
C ALA A 35 -1.68 -3.72 13.54
N ARG A 36 -2.03 -4.89 14.06
CA ARG A 36 -3.15 -5.71 13.58
C ARG A 36 -3.16 -5.87 12.06
N VAL A 37 -2.01 -6.24 11.52
CA VAL A 37 -1.87 -6.51 10.09
C VAL A 37 -2.36 -7.94 9.83
N ASP A 38 -3.36 -8.06 8.96
CA ASP A 38 -3.90 -9.38 8.58
C ASP A 38 -3.05 -10.03 7.49
N LEU A 39 -2.48 -9.19 6.61
CA LEU A 39 -1.69 -9.66 5.48
C LEU A 39 -0.59 -8.66 5.19
N TRP A 40 0.64 -9.13 5.04
CA TRP A 40 1.78 -8.29 4.68
C TRP A 40 2.25 -8.65 3.27
N LEU A 41 1.95 -7.78 2.30
CA LEU A 41 2.34 -7.97 0.90
C LEU A 41 3.60 -7.14 0.60
N LYS A 42 4.73 -7.48 1.20
CA LYS A 42 5.95 -6.69 1.05
C LYS A 42 6.47 -6.64 -0.39
N GLU A 43 6.19 -7.67 -1.17
CA GLU A 43 6.66 -7.73 -2.57
C GLU A 43 5.89 -6.79 -3.50
N ILE A 44 4.72 -6.28 -3.07
CA ILE A 44 3.96 -5.32 -3.88
C ILE A 44 4.53 -3.90 -3.74
N ALA A 45 5.37 -3.65 -2.75
CA ALA A 45 5.98 -2.34 -2.52
C ALA A 45 6.91 -1.96 -3.68
N PRO A 46 7.18 -0.65 -3.87
CA PRO A 46 8.13 -0.21 -4.88
C PRO A 46 9.52 -0.80 -4.65
N SER A 47 10.29 -0.93 -5.72
CA SER A 47 11.67 -1.40 -5.63
C SER A 47 12.51 -0.49 -4.73
N ALA A 48 13.61 -1.02 -4.21
CA ALA A 48 14.53 -0.23 -3.38
C ALA A 48 15.09 0.96 -4.16
N GLU A 49 15.37 0.78 -5.44
CA GLU A 49 15.86 1.84 -6.31
C GLU A 49 14.85 2.98 -6.43
N LEU A 50 13.58 2.63 -6.69
CA LEU A 50 12.53 3.62 -6.84
C LEU A 50 12.28 4.36 -5.53
N ARG A 51 12.29 3.65 -4.39
CA ARG A 51 12.10 4.28 -3.08
C ARG A 51 13.23 5.26 -2.77
N LYS A 52 14.47 4.90 -3.06
CA LYS A 52 15.63 5.78 -2.84
C LYS A 52 15.57 7.01 -3.72
N TRP A 53 15.21 6.82 -4.99
CA TRP A 53 15.08 7.94 -5.91
C TRP A 53 14.00 8.92 -5.48
N PHE A 54 12.84 8.40 -5.07
CA PHE A 54 11.70 9.23 -4.64
C PHE A 54 12.03 9.98 -3.35
N ALA A 55 12.60 9.30 -2.37
CA ALA A 55 13.03 9.86 -1.08
C ALA A 55 11.96 10.78 -0.43
N HIS A 56 10.68 10.43 -0.57
CA HIS A 56 9.54 11.19 -0.03
C HIS A 56 9.50 12.64 -0.51
N ASP A 57 10.01 12.91 -1.70
CA ASP A 57 10.00 14.25 -2.30
C ASP A 57 8.72 14.46 -3.11
N PRO A 58 7.77 15.31 -2.65
CA PRO A 58 6.52 15.54 -3.39
C PRO A 58 6.71 16.07 -4.80
N ALA A 59 7.83 16.77 -5.06
CA ALA A 59 8.13 17.26 -6.41
C ALA A 59 8.34 16.13 -7.41
N LYS A 60 8.69 14.93 -6.92
CA LYS A 60 8.90 13.74 -7.77
C LYS A 60 7.66 12.86 -7.87
N TRP A 61 6.53 13.30 -7.32
CA TRP A 61 5.34 12.45 -7.20
C TRP A 61 4.81 11.93 -8.54
N THR A 62 4.67 12.81 -9.52
CA THR A 62 4.12 12.40 -10.83
C THR A 62 4.97 11.33 -11.48
N GLU A 63 6.29 11.50 -11.48
CA GLU A 63 7.20 10.50 -12.05
C GLU A 63 7.24 9.23 -11.20
N PHE A 64 7.17 9.37 -9.88
CA PHE A 64 7.09 8.21 -8.99
C PHE A 64 5.90 7.32 -9.35
N LYS A 65 4.72 7.93 -9.53
CA LYS A 65 3.52 7.19 -9.90
C LYS A 65 3.70 6.43 -11.21
N GLN A 66 4.27 7.09 -12.21
CA GLN A 66 4.52 6.47 -13.51
C GLN A 66 5.46 5.27 -13.38
N ARG A 67 6.56 5.44 -12.66
CA ARG A 67 7.56 4.38 -12.45
C ARG A 67 7.00 3.23 -11.64
N TYR A 68 6.25 3.52 -10.60
CA TYR A 68 5.66 2.47 -9.76
C TYR A 68 4.60 1.69 -10.53
N ARG A 69 3.76 2.36 -11.31
CA ARG A 69 2.79 1.66 -12.17
C ARG A 69 3.48 0.73 -13.15
N ALA A 70 4.62 1.13 -13.70
CA ALA A 70 5.41 0.26 -14.57
C ALA A 70 5.90 -0.97 -13.82
N GLU A 71 6.38 -0.80 -12.58
CA GLU A 71 6.79 -1.94 -11.75
C GLU A 71 5.62 -2.87 -11.46
N LEU A 72 4.43 -2.31 -11.19
CA LEU A 72 3.24 -3.11 -10.88
C LEU A 72 2.80 -3.99 -12.05
N LYS A 73 3.09 -3.60 -13.29
CA LYS A 73 2.79 -4.44 -14.46
C LYS A 73 3.54 -5.77 -14.41
N ASP A 74 4.71 -5.79 -13.77
CA ASP A 74 5.49 -7.01 -13.61
C ASP A 74 5.14 -7.78 -12.33
N LYS A 75 4.23 -7.23 -11.52
CA LYS A 75 3.79 -7.82 -10.25
C LYS A 75 2.35 -8.29 -10.33
N THR A 76 1.98 -8.91 -11.44
CA THR A 76 0.59 -9.36 -11.69
C THR A 76 0.09 -10.33 -10.63
N GLU A 77 0.97 -11.19 -10.12
CA GLU A 77 0.60 -12.15 -9.08
C GLU A 77 0.23 -11.44 -7.78
N GLN A 78 1.07 -10.51 -7.33
CA GLN A 78 0.83 -9.77 -6.10
C GLN A 78 -0.39 -8.86 -6.21
N VAL A 79 -0.54 -8.17 -7.32
CA VAL A 79 -1.71 -7.33 -7.58
C VAL A 79 -2.98 -8.18 -7.63
N GLY A 80 -2.90 -9.36 -8.26
CA GLY A 80 -4.02 -10.31 -8.31
C GLY A 80 -4.42 -10.81 -6.94
N GLU A 81 -3.44 -11.08 -6.08
CA GLU A 81 -3.70 -11.49 -4.69
C GLU A 81 -4.44 -10.41 -3.92
N LEU A 82 -4.00 -9.16 -4.05
CA LEU A 82 -4.65 -8.03 -3.39
C LEU A 82 -6.08 -7.84 -3.92
N ARG A 83 -6.28 -7.98 -5.23
CA ARG A 83 -7.62 -7.93 -5.82
C ARG A 83 -8.54 -9.00 -5.29
N ALA A 84 -8.03 -10.22 -5.14
CA ALA A 84 -8.82 -11.33 -4.60
C ALA A 84 -9.28 -11.03 -3.18
N VAL A 85 -8.41 -10.45 -2.36
CA VAL A 85 -8.76 -10.04 -1.00
C VAL A 85 -9.83 -8.95 -1.03
N ALA A 86 -9.70 -7.96 -1.92
CA ALA A 86 -10.65 -6.85 -2.03
C ALA A 86 -12.04 -7.30 -2.50
N LYS A 87 -12.13 -8.38 -3.27
CA LYS A 87 -13.41 -8.93 -3.70
C LYS A 87 -14.18 -9.60 -2.58
N LYS A 88 -13.49 -10.04 -1.53
CA LYS A 88 -14.11 -10.75 -0.42
C LYS A 88 -14.73 -9.82 0.62
N GLY A 89 -14.36 -8.57 0.64
CA GLY A 89 -14.88 -7.60 1.61
C GLY A 89 -14.04 -6.35 1.68
N PRO A 90 -14.34 -5.45 2.63
CA PRO A 90 -13.58 -4.20 2.79
C PRO A 90 -12.10 -4.46 3.06
N VAL A 91 -11.26 -3.62 2.48
CA VAL A 91 -9.81 -3.69 2.64
C VAL A 91 -9.26 -2.32 2.99
N THR A 92 -8.31 -2.27 3.91
CA THR A 92 -7.54 -1.07 4.19
C THR A 92 -6.08 -1.33 3.88
N LEU A 93 -5.52 -0.53 2.97
CA LEU A 93 -4.11 -0.59 2.64
C LEU A 93 -3.34 0.24 3.66
N LEU A 94 -2.39 -0.38 4.33
CA LEU A 94 -1.62 0.26 5.40
C LEU A 94 -0.24 0.65 4.90
N TYR A 95 0.19 1.83 5.30
CA TYR A 95 1.52 2.35 4.96
C TYR A 95 2.12 3.09 6.15
N GLY A 96 3.45 3.21 6.18
CA GLY A 96 4.17 3.84 7.28
C GLY A 96 4.58 5.29 7.05
N ALA A 97 4.57 5.76 5.79
CA ALA A 97 5.00 7.12 5.46
C ALA A 97 4.19 8.18 6.22
N LYS A 98 4.83 9.31 6.51
CA LYS A 98 4.14 10.43 7.17
C LYS A 98 3.25 11.20 6.20
N ASP A 99 3.64 11.25 4.93
CA ASP A 99 2.87 11.95 3.90
C ASP A 99 1.69 11.09 3.48
N GLU A 100 0.48 11.56 3.77
CA GLU A 100 -0.75 10.82 3.52
C GLU A 100 -1.20 10.90 2.06
N GLU A 101 -0.66 11.84 1.30
CA GLU A 101 -1.05 12.05 -0.10
C GLU A 101 -0.07 11.46 -1.11
N HIS A 102 1.21 11.36 -0.74
CA HIS A 102 2.28 10.97 -1.65
C HIS A 102 2.98 9.70 -1.15
N ASN A 103 2.28 8.57 -1.26
CA ASN A 103 2.82 7.28 -0.85
C ASN A 103 2.33 6.16 -1.78
N GLN A 104 2.97 5.00 -1.71
CA GLN A 104 2.67 3.88 -2.60
C GLN A 104 1.25 3.32 -2.43
N ALA A 105 0.68 3.41 -1.24
CA ALA A 105 -0.67 2.91 -1.02
C ALA A 105 -1.71 3.68 -1.83
N VAL A 106 -1.50 5.00 -1.98
CA VAL A 106 -2.37 5.84 -2.82
C VAL A 106 -2.32 5.37 -4.26
N VAL A 107 -1.14 5.06 -4.78
CA VAL A 107 -1.00 4.57 -6.17
C VAL A 107 -1.68 3.22 -6.33
N LEU A 108 -1.52 2.32 -5.35
CA LEU A 108 -2.18 1.02 -5.38
C LEU A 108 -3.70 1.16 -5.37
N LEU A 109 -4.23 2.07 -4.56
CA LEU A 109 -5.66 2.33 -4.51
C LEU A 109 -6.16 2.77 -5.88
N GLU A 110 -5.48 3.72 -6.53
CA GLU A 110 -5.84 4.18 -7.87
C GLU A 110 -5.79 3.04 -8.88
N GLU A 111 -4.74 2.22 -8.84
CA GLU A 111 -4.56 1.11 -9.77
C GLU A 111 -5.66 0.06 -9.63
N LEU A 112 -6.05 -0.26 -8.40
CA LEU A 112 -7.12 -1.22 -8.16
C LEU A 112 -8.47 -0.69 -8.66
N ARG A 113 -8.73 0.61 -8.49
CA ARG A 113 -9.98 1.23 -8.93
C ARG A 113 -10.07 1.36 -10.44
N ARG A 114 -8.96 1.59 -11.12
CA ARG A 114 -8.94 1.79 -12.57
C ARG A 114 -9.36 0.56 -13.36
N ARG A 115 -9.24 -0.63 -12.79
CA ARG A 115 -9.49 -1.89 -13.48
C ARG A 115 -10.80 -2.57 -13.09
N LEU A 116 -11.67 -1.82 -12.46
CA LEU A 116 -12.98 -2.33 -12.07
C LEU A 116 -13.99 -2.26 -13.22
#